data_5b9848d1d9e0a68915f68ad918d80400
#
_entry.id   5b9848d1d9e0a68915f68ad918d80400
#
_cell.length_a   1.000
_cell.length_b   1.000
_cell.length_c   1.000
_cell.angle_alpha   90.00
_cell.angle_beta   90.00
_cell.angle_gamma   90.00
#
_symmetry.space_group_name_H-M   'P 1'
#
loop_
_entity.id
_entity.type
_entity.pdbx_description
1 polymer ?
#
loop_
_entity_poly.entity_id
_entity_poly.type
_entity_poly.pdbx_seq_one_letter_code
_entity_poly.pdbx_strand_id
1 'polypeptide(L)'
;MSDILEIRGLTKRFGGLTAVSDVSFSVAQGEIVGLIGPNGAGKTTIFNLITGNYKADGGEIIFRGEKLNGKPTYKIVTAGIARTFQTIRLFQNLSVLENALAGRHCRMKTGFLSAMLLLPFKQREDKDAVKHSLAELEFVGLSGQEMLLAKNLSYGNQRLLEVARALATEPSFLILDEPAGGMNGQETEALIGIIRRIQDRGITVLLIEHDMSLVMKACERIVVLENGEKIAEGKPDAIRSDPKVIEAYLGADD
;
A
#
# COMPACT_ATOMS: atom_id res chain seq x y z
N MET A 1 4.04 17.25 13.36
CA MET A 1 4.10 15.77 13.17
C MET A 1 5.42 15.48 12.48
N SER A 2 6.09 14.39 12.80
CA SER A 2 7.33 14.00 12.10
C SER A 2 6.99 13.24 10.84
N ASP A 3 7.77 13.44 9.78
CA ASP A 3 7.62 12.68 8.54
C ASP A 3 8.07 11.22 8.77
N ILE A 4 7.22 10.27 8.37
CA ILE A 4 7.53 8.83 8.42
C ILE A 4 8.22 8.37 7.13
N LEU A 5 7.88 8.99 6.00
CA LEU A 5 8.48 8.75 4.69
C LEU A 5 8.90 10.09 4.07
N GLU A 6 10.11 10.16 3.57
CA GLU A 6 10.63 11.29 2.81
C GLU A 6 11.22 10.80 1.49
N ILE A 7 10.81 11.44 0.42
CA ILE A 7 11.34 11.24 -0.94
C ILE A 7 12.02 12.54 -1.34
N ARG A 8 13.31 12.46 -1.70
CA ARG A 8 14.15 13.61 -2.00
C ARG A 8 14.82 13.44 -3.36
N GLY A 9 14.46 14.25 -4.33
CA GLY A 9 15.08 14.29 -5.66
C GLY A 9 15.03 12.95 -6.42
N LEU A 10 13.98 12.15 -6.19
CA LEU A 10 13.91 10.79 -6.69
C LEU A 10 13.86 10.76 -8.21
N THR A 11 14.77 9.99 -8.81
CA THR A 11 14.89 9.87 -10.27
C THR A 11 15.00 8.40 -10.67
N LYS A 12 14.28 8.03 -11.74
CA LYS A 12 14.34 6.70 -12.35
C LYS A 12 14.26 6.76 -13.87
N ARG A 13 15.20 6.05 -14.50
CA ARG A 13 15.28 5.94 -15.95
C ARG A 13 15.19 4.48 -16.38
N PHE A 14 14.55 4.25 -17.52
CA PHE A 14 14.49 2.96 -18.20
C PHE A 14 14.97 3.16 -19.65
N GLY A 15 16.22 2.78 -19.93
CA GLY A 15 16.85 3.11 -21.21
C GLY A 15 16.89 4.62 -21.43
N GLY A 16 16.27 5.08 -22.52
CA GLY A 16 16.20 6.52 -22.85
C GLY A 16 15.02 7.26 -22.21
N LEU A 17 14.09 6.55 -21.52
CA LEU A 17 12.91 7.16 -20.91
C LEU A 17 13.18 7.49 -19.44
N THR A 18 12.96 8.75 -19.06
CA THR A 18 12.93 9.16 -17.65
C THR A 18 11.50 9.00 -17.11
N ALA A 19 11.25 7.95 -16.33
CA ALA A 19 9.93 7.64 -15.78
C ALA A 19 9.61 8.39 -14.49
N VAL A 20 10.63 8.85 -13.76
CA VAL A 20 10.53 9.73 -12.58
C VAL A 20 11.70 10.69 -12.62
N SER A 21 11.44 11.99 -12.51
CA SER A 21 12.40 13.08 -12.65
C SER A 21 12.33 14.01 -11.45
N ASP A 22 13.34 13.98 -10.59
CA ASP A 22 13.54 14.89 -9.45
C ASP A 22 12.31 15.05 -8.52
N VAL A 23 11.58 13.97 -8.27
CA VAL A 23 10.38 14.00 -7.43
C VAL A 23 10.74 14.06 -5.97
N SER A 24 10.15 15.04 -5.25
CA SER A 24 10.32 15.23 -3.81
C SER A 24 8.97 15.47 -3.13
N PHE A 25 8.66 14.68 -2.11
CA PHE A 25 7.53 14.88 -1.19
C PHE A 25 7.77 14.08 0.09
N SER A 26 7.00 14.37 1.13
CA SER A 26 7.03 13.61 2.38
C SER A 26 5.64 13.14 2.77
N VAL A 27 5.56 12.19 3.69
CA VAL A 27 4.32 11.71 4.30
C VAL A 27 4.48 11.76 5.81
N ALA A 28 3.62 12.50 6.48
CA ALA A 28 3.64 12.60 7.93
C ALA A 28 3.08 11.32 8.59
N GLN A 29 3.52 11.01 9.80
CA GLN A 29 3.01 9.86 10.53
C GLN A 29 1.51 10.01 10.81
N GLY A 30 0.73 8.97 10.48
CA GLY A 30 -0.72 8.93 10.67
C GLY A 30 -1.51 9.69 9.59
N GLU A 31 -0.86 10.17 8.54
CA GLU A 31 -1.51 10.87 7.43
C GLU A 31 -2.01 9.89 6.36
N ILE A 32 -3.11 10.22 5.68
CA ILE A 32 -3.54 9.59 4.42
C ILE A 32 -3.18 10.52 3.27
N VAL A 33 -2.17 10.13 2.47
CA VAL A 33 -1.72 10.89 1.29
C VAL A 33 -2.14 10.17 0.02
N GLY A 34 -2.75 10.90 -0.91
CA GLY A 34 -3.04 10.43 -2.26
C GLY A 34 -1.87 10.72 -3.20
N LEU A 35 -1.46 9.74 -3.99
CA LEU A 35 -0.55 9.93 -5.13
C LEU A 35 -1.33 9.68 -6.41
N ILE A 36 -1.64 10.75 -7.15
CA ILE A 36 -2.48 10.72 -8.33
C ILE A 36 -1.74 11.22 -9.58
N GLY A 37 -2.38 11.10 -10.72
CA GLY A 37 -1.88 11.57 -12.01
C GLY A 37 -2.39 10.68 -13.15
N PRO A 38 -2.29 11.11 -14.41
CA PRO A 38 -2.71 10.33 -15.57
C PRO A 38 -1.92 9.02 -15.70
N ASN A 39 -2.34 8.18 -16.66
CA ASN A 39 -1.61 6.96 -16.98
C ASN A 39 -0.20 7.31 -17.51
N GLY A 40 0.79 6.57 -17.03
CA GLY A 40 2.19 6.89 -17.40
C GLY A 40 2.86 7.98 -16.57
N ALA A 41 2.15 8.68 -15.66
CA ALA A 41 2.70 9.76 -14.84
C ALA A 41 3.84 9.37 -13.87
N GLY A 42 4.17 8.07 -13.74
CA GLY A 42 5.26 7.60 -12.87
C GLY A 42 4.82 7.05 -11.52
N LYS A 43 3.52 7.02 -11.18
CA LYS A 43 2.99 6.53 -9.89
C LYS A 43 3.49 5.13 -9.53
N THR A 44 3.29 4.16 -10.42
CA THR A 44 3.74 2.77 -10.23
C THR A 44 5.26 2.67 -10.12
N THR A 45 6.01 3.55 -10.80
CA THR A 45 7.46 3.60 -10.70
C THR A 45 7.91 4.05 -9.31
N ILE A 46 7.34 5.15 -8.78
CA ILE A 46 7.62 5.62 -7.40
C ILE A 46 7.30 4.53 -6.38
N PHE A 47 6.15 3.90 -6.53
CA PHE A 47 5.74 2.78 -5.70
C PHE A 47 6.76 1.63 -5.69
N ASN A 48 7.23 1.20 -6.88
CA ASN A 48 8.22 0.14 -6.99
C ASN A 48 9.61 0.55 -6.45
N LEU A 49 9.93 1.85 -6.48
CA LEU A 49 11.14 2.39 -5.85
C LEU A 49 11.03 2.34 -4.32
N ILE A 50 9.91 2.78 -3.73
CA ILE A 50 9.69 2.74 -2.27
C ILE A 50 9.74 1.30 -1.75
N THR A 51 9.16 0.35 -2.49
CA THR A 51 9.07 -1.07 -2.09
C THR A 51 10.31 -1.90 -2.47
N GLY A 52 11.33 -1.27 -3.08
CA GLY A 52 12.61 -1.92 -3.39
C GLY A 52 12.58 -2.87 -4.58
N ASN A 53 11.51 -2.85 -5.40
CA ASN A 53 11.45 -3.62 -6.64
C ASN A 53 12.30 -3.00 -7.74
N TYR A 54 12.46 -1.67 -7.71
CA TYR A 54 13.37 -0.93 -8.58
C TYR A 54 14.44 -0.22 -7.74
N LYS A 55 15.61 -0.05 -8.34
CA LYS A 55 16.66 0.81 -7.78
C LYS A 55 16.51 2.21 -8.36
N ALA A 56 16.58 3.23 -7.49
CA ALA A 56 16.64 4.61 -7.93
C ALA A 56 17.98 4.88 -8.64
N ASP A 57 17.93 5.72 -9.67
CA ASP A 57 19.13 6.20 -10.37
C ASP A 57 19.65 7.51 -9.76
N GLY A 58 18.78 8.27 -9.05
CA GLY A 58 19.12 9.46 -8.27
C GLY A 58 18.16 9.66 -7.11
N GLY A 59 18.54 10.53 -6.17
CA GLY A 59 17.75 10.88 -5.02
C GLY A 59 17.75 9.85 -3.88
N GLU A 60 16.92 10.11 -2.89
CA GLU A 60 16.86 9.32 -1.66
C GLU A 60 15.43 9.02 -1.24
N ILE A 61 15.23 7.83 -0.68
CA ILE A 61 14.01 7.39 -0.01
C ILE A 61 14.40 7.11 1.44
N ILE A 62 13.81 7.86 2.36
CA ILE A 62 14.09 7.78 3.80
C ILE A 62 12.80 7.38 4.50
N PHE A 63 12.85 6.33 5.30
CA PHE A 63 11.74 5.83 6.10
C PHE A 63 12.16 5.76 7.57
N ARG A 64 11.45 6.48 8.44
CA ARG A 64 11.79 6.61 9.87
C ARG A 64 13.25 7.01 10.10
N GLY A 65 13.77 7.92 9.29
CA GLY A 65 15.17 8.37 9.35
C GLY A 65 16.19 7.41 8.75
N GLU A 66 15.79 6.22 8.28
CA GLU A 66 16.67 5.26 7.62
C GLU A 66 16.54 5.30 6.09
N LYS A 67 17.66 5.34 5.38
CA LYS A 67 17.71 5.24 3.92
C LYS A 67 17.29 3.85 3.44
N LEU A 68 16.31 3.78 2.55
CA LEU A 68 15.81 2.54 1.96
C LEU A 68 16.49 2.16 0.65
N ASN A 69 17.14 3.10 -0.05
CA ASN A 69 17.74 2.86 -1.36
C ASN A 69 18.61 1.58 -1.36
N GLY A 70 18.30 0.66 -2.27
CA GLY A 70 19.05 -0.58 -2.43
C GLY A 70 18.79 -1.66 -1.37
N LYS A 71 17.92 -1.42 -0.38
CA LYS A 71 17.48 -2.47 0.55
C LYS A 71 16.60 -3.48 -0.20
N PRO A 72 16.75 -4.78 0.02
CA PRO A 72 15.86 -5.78 -0.57
C PRO A 72 14.45 -5.70 0.04
N THR A 73 13.43 -6.09 -0.74
CA THR A 73 12.00 -5.97 -0.38
C THR A 73 11.67 -6.54 1.00
N TYR A 74 12.25 -7.69 1.38
CA TYR A 74 11.98 -8.29 2.69
C TYR A 74 12.43 -7.40 3.86
N LYS A 75 13.53 -6.64 3.71
CA LYS A 75 13.99 -5.67 4.73
C LYS A 75 13.05 -4.46 4.81
N ILE A 76 12.48 -4.04 3.68
CA ILE A 76 11.50 -2.96 3.63
C ILE A 76 10.21 -3.37 4.35
N VAL A 77 9.74 -4.61 4.10
CA VAL A 77 8.57 -5.15 4.81
C VAL A 77 8.84 -5.27 6.32
N THR A 78 10.01 -5.79 6.73
CA THR A 78 10.36 -5.90 8.15
C THR A 78 10.56 -4.54 8.82
N ALA A 79 10.94 -3.49 8.08
CA ALA A 79 10.99 -2.12 8.57
C ALA A 79 9.60 -1.52 8.86
N GLY A 80 8.53 -2.12 8.31
CA GLY A 80 7.16 -1.72 8.59
C GLY A 80 6.41 -1.12 7.40
N ILE A 81 6.88 -1.31 6.17
CA ILE A 81 6.16 -0.91 4.94
C ILE A 81 5.46 -2.14 4.36
N ALA A 82 4.13 -2.10 4.27
CA ALA A 82 3.34 -3.09 3.55
C ALA A 82 2.70 -2.49 2.31
N ARG A 83 2.28 -3.36 1.38
CA ARG A 83 1.59 -2.95 0.17
C ARG A 83 0.51 -3.93 -0.27
N THR A 84 -0.51 -3.45 -0.95
CA THR A 84 -1.38 -4.24 -1.83
C THR A 84 -0.85 -4.19 -3.27
N PHE A 85 -1.52 -4.88 -4.18
CA PHE A 85 -1.12 -4.91 -5.58
C PHE A 85 -2.31 -4.50 -6.46
N GLN A 86 -2.03 -3.81 -7.56
CA GLN A 86 -3.04 -3.44 -8.56
C GLN A 86 -3.79 -4.68 -9.09
N THR A 87 -3.07 -5.74 -9.44
CA THR A 87 -3.67 -7.04 -9.78
C THR A 87 -3.70 -7.90 -8.52
N ILE A 88 -4.85 -8.50 -8.21
CA ILE A 88 -5.03 -9.38 -7.06
C ILE A 88 -4.00 -10.51 -7.09
N ARG A 89 -3.17 -10.58 -6.04
CA ARG A 89 -2.12 -11.60 -5.88
C ARG A 89 -2.37 -12.48 -4.66
N LEU A 90 -3.56 -13.07 -4.61
CA LEU A 90 -3.91 -14.05 -3.58
C LEU A 90 -3.46 -15.45 -3.98
N PHE A 91 -3.19 -16.26 -2.98
CA PHE A 91 -3.04 -17.70 -3.14
C PHE A 91 -4.42 -18.32 -3.33
N GLN A 92 -4.86 -18.43 -4.57
CA GLN A 92 -6.25 -18.76 -4.96
C GLN A 92 -6.76 -20.09 -4.40
N ASN A 93 -5.87 -21.08 -4.21
CA ASN A 93 -6.19 -22.41 -3.68
C ASN A 93 -5.94 -22.53 -2.16
N LEU A 94 -5.54 -21.46 -1.49
CA LEU A 94 -5.49 -21.38 -0.03
C LEU A 94 -6.77 -20.72 0.50
N SER A 95 -7.10 -21.03 1.75
CA SER A 95 -8.22 -20.39 2.46
C SER A 95 -7.95 -18.91 2.71
N VAL A 96 -9.00 -18.19 3.06
CA VAL A 96 -8.94 -16.77 3.48
C VAL A 96 -7.98 -16.61 4.65
N LEU A 97 -8.08 -17.48 5.66
CA LEU A 97 -7.18 -17.46 6.82
C LEU A 97 -5.73 -17.73 6.43
N GLU A 98 -5.47 -18.74 5.58
CA GLU A 98 -4.11 -19.06 5.13
C GLU A 98 -3.48 -17.92 4.33
N ASN A 99 -4.27 -17.18 3.53
CA ASN A 99 -3.80 -15.98 2.85
C ASN A 99 -3.39 -14.88 3.84
N ALA A 100 -4.18 -14.63 4.89
CA ALA A 100 -3.84 -13.66 5.94
C ALA A 100 -2.59 -14.09 6.72
N LEU A 101 -2.48 -15.40 7.07
CA LEU A 101 -1.32 -15.99 7.73
C LEU A 101 -0.04 -15.86 6.90
N ALA A 102 -0.12 -15.93 5.58
CA ALA A 102 1.04 -15.71 4.71
C ALA A 102 1.63 -14.29 4.89
N GLY A 103 0.80 -13.28 5.15
CA GLY A 103 1.25 -11.93 5.54
C GLY A 103 2.01 -11.94 6.87
N ARG A 104 1.55 -12.72 7.85
CA ARG A 104 2.16 -12.80 9.18
C ARG A 104 3.55 -13.42 9.19
N HIS A 105 3.89 -14.21 8.18
CA HIS A 105 5.17 -14.95 8.12
C HIS A 105 6.40 -14.04 8.32
N CYS A 106 6.39 -12.80 7.85
CA CYS A 106 7.52 -11.87 8.01
C CYS A 106 7.78 -11.47 9.48
N ARG A 107 6.84 -11.72 10.40
CA ARG A 107 6.94 -11.45 11.85
C ARG A 107 7.28 -12.69 12.67
N MET A 108 7.21 -13.88 12.08
CA MET A 108 7.55 -15.13 12.75
C MET A 108 9.07 -15.27 12.88
N LYS A 109 9.53 -15.62 14.07
CA LYS A 109 10.96 -15.77 14.41
C LYS A 109 11.46 -17.20 14.30
N THR A 110 10.54 -18.18 14.25
CA THR A 110 10.87 -19.59 14.17
C THR A 110 11.43 -19.96 12.81
N GLY A 111 12.72 -20.29 12.77
CA GLY A 111 13.39 -20.82 11.58
C GLY A 111 13.05 -22.29 11.29
N PHE A 112 13.50 -22.81 10.15
CA PHE A 112 13.28 -24.17 9.65
C PHE A 112 13.59 -25.27 10.67
N LEU A 113 14.68 -25.13 11.44
CA LEU A 113 15.10 -26.10 12.46
C LEU A 113 14.11 -26.23 13.63
N SER A 114 13.53 -25.11 14.08
CA SER A 114 12.53 -25.13 15.16
C SER A 114 11.18 -25.66 14.67
N ALA A 115 10.90 -25.54 13.36
CA ALA A 115 9.73 -26.13 12.75
C ALA A 115 9.79 -27.66 12.76
N MET A 116 10.97 -28.27 12.56
CA MET A 116 11.16 -29.73 12.62
C MET A 116 11.01 -30.32 14.02
N LEU A 117 11.31 -29.55 15.06
CA LEU A 117 11.35 -30.05 16.45
C LEU A 117 10.04 -29.89 17.22
N LEU A 118 8.94 -29.40 16.61
CA LEU A 118 7.60 -29.20 17.21
C LEU A 118 7.63 -28.58 18.62
N LEU A 119 8.54 -27.63 18.86
CA LEU A 119 8.78 -27.04 20.17
C LEU A 119 7.53 -26.31 20.70
N PRO A 120 7.26 -26.32 22.02
CA PRO A 120 6.11 -25.62 22.63
C PRO A 120 6.07 -24.12 22.30
N PHE A 121 7.21 -23.50 22.08
CA PHE A 121 7.37 -22.12 21.66
C PHE A 121 6.75 -21.87 20.28
N LYS A 122 6.94 -22.79 19.32
CA LYS A 122 6.34 -22.69 18.00
C LYS A 122 4.81 -22.74 18.06
N GLN A 123 4.24 -23.62 18.88
CA GLN A 123 2.78 -23.72 19.02
C GLN A 123 2.15 -22.43 19.54
N ARG A 124 2.86 -21.68 20.41
CA ARG A 124 2.41 -20.35 20.87
C ARG A 124 2.47 -19.33 19.75
N GLU A 125 3.59 -19.29 19.03
CA GLU A 125 3.78 -18.38 17.88
C GLU A 125 2.73 -18.63 16.78
N ASP A 126 2.45 -19.91 16.45
CA ASP A 126 1.42 -20.28 15.48
C ASP A 126 0.01 -19.85 15.96
N LYS A 127 -0.33 -20.05 17.24
CA LYS A 127 -1.60 -19.60 17.82
C LYS A 127 -1.75 -18.07 17.78
N ASP A 128 -0.68 -17.35 18.11
CA ASP A 128 -0.66 -15.89 18.07
C ASP A 128 -0.80 -15.40 16.61
N ALA A 129 -0.13 -16.04 15.66
CA ALA A 129 -0.26 -15.72 14.24
C ALA A 129 -1.70 -15.92 13.74
N VAL A 130 -2.35 -17.03 14.11
CA VAL A 130 -3.77 -17.29 13.78
C VAL A 130 -4.67 -16.22 14.40
N LYS A 131 -4.50 -15.92 15.69
CA LYS A 131 -5.30 -14.91 16.39
C LYS A 131 -5.19 -13.53 15.73
N HIS A 132 -3.97 -13.09 15.41
CA HIS A 132 -3.76 -11.81 14.70
C HIS A 132 -4.38 -11.82 13.31
N SER A 133 -4.21 -12.89 12.54
CA SER A 133 -4.79 -13.00 11.21
C SER A 133 -6.32 -12.96 11.24
N LEU A 134 -6.96 -13.64 12.20
CA LEU A 134 -8.41 -13.59 12.40
C LEU A 134 -8.88 -12.17 12.75
N ALA A 135 -8.15 -11.45 13.60
CA ALA A 135 -8.48 -10.06 13.95
C ALA A 135 -8.39 -9.12 12.73
N GLU A 136 -7.42 -9.32 11.83
CA GLU A 136 -7.35 -8.52 10.60
C GLU A 136 -8.44 -8.89 9.59
N LEU A 137 -8.85 -10.17 9.52
CA LEU A 137 -10.00 -10.58 8.72
C LEU A 137 -11.31 -9.98 9.25
N GLU A 138 -11.53 -10.00 10.56
CA GLU A 138 -12.66 -9.33 11.21
C GLU A 138 -12.65 -7.83 10.94
N PHE A 139 -11.48 -7.19 11.04
CA PHE A 139 -11.33 -5.76 10.81
C PHE A 139 -11.76 -5.33 9.41
N VAL A 140 -11.47 -6.12 8.38
CA VAL A 140 -11.89 -5.81 7.00
C VAL A 140 -13.29 -6.33 6.67
N GLY A 141 -13.98 -7.03 7.59
CA GLY A 141 -15.35 -7.53 7.39
C GLY A 141 -15.44 -8.91 6.73
N LEU A 142 -14.41 -9.74 6.85
CA LEU A 142 -14.38 -11.12 6.31
C LEU A 142 -14.63 -12.19 7.37
N SER A 143 -15.21 -11.84 8.52
CA SER A 143 -15.63 -12.81 9.55
C SER A 143 -16.61 -13.82 8.99
N GLY A 144 -16.43 -15.09 9.36
CA GLY A 144 -17.26 -16.21 8.91
C GLY A 144 -16.87 -16.77 7.53
N GLN A 145 -15.84 -16.20 6.87
CA GLN A 145 -15.34 -16.64 5.57
C GLN A 145 -13.95 -17.28 5.63
N GLU A 146 -13.41 -17.48 6.83
CA GLU A 146 -12.01 -17.85 7.10
C GLU A 146 -11.60 -19.14 6.38
N MET A 147 -12.53 -20.10 6.29
CA MET A 147 -12.29 -21.42 5.71
C MET A 147 -12.62 -21.50 4.21
N LEU A 148 -13.20 -20.45 3.62
CA LEU A 148 -13.45 -20.40 2.18
C LEU A 148 -12.11 -20.30 1.43
N LEU A 149 -12.04 -20.91 0.24
CA LEU A 149 -10.91 -20.69 -0.66
C LEU A 149 -10.96 -19.26 -1.22
N ALA A 150 -9.82 -18.59 -1.32
CA ALA A 150 -9.73 -17.21 -1.79
C ALA A 150 -10.40 -17.01 -3.16
N LYS A 151 -10.29 -17.99 -4.08
CA LYS A 151 -10.96 -17.95 -5.39
C LYS A 151 -12.48 -17.93 -5.35
N ASN A 152 -13.09 -18.35 -4.24
CA ASN A 152 -14.55 -18.40 -4.06
C ASN A 152 -15.11 -17.10 -3.48
N LEU A 153 -14.26 -16.14 -3.12
CA LEU A 153 -14.69 -14.82 -2.68
C LEU A 153 -15.16 -13.97 -3.87
N SER A 154 -16.09 -13.04 -3.61
CA SER A 154 -16.38 -11.96 -4.56
C SER A 154 -15.12 -11.13 -4.82
N TYR A 155 -15.08 -10.41 -5.93
CA TYR A 155 -13.93 -9.57 -6.29
C TYR A 155 -13.62 -8.54 -5.19
N GLY A 156 -14.64 -7.85 -4.66
CA GLY A 156 -14.49 -6.91 -3.56
C GLY A 156 -13.90 -7.56 -2.31
N ASN A 157 -14.38 -8.76 -1.93
CA ASN A 157 -13.85 -9.50 -0.78
C ASN A 157 -12.41 -9.99 -1.01
N GLN A 158 -12.02 -10.30 -2.25
CA GLN A 158 -10.63 -10.60 -2.58
C GLN A 158 -9.73 -9.38 -2.35
N ARG A 159 -10.18 -8.17 -2.72
CA ARG A 159 -9.48 -6.91 -2.42
C ARG A 159 -9.34 -6.68 -0.92
N LEU A 160 -10.42 -6.90 -0.15
CA LEU A 160 -10.37 -6.79 1.31
C LEU A 160 -9.42 -7.82 1.92
N LEU A 161 -9.34 -9.03 1.38
CA LEU A 161 -8.37 -10.04 1.83
C LEU A 161 -6.92 -9.61 1.55
N GLU A 162 -6.63 -8.92 0.44
CA GLU A 162 -5.30 -8.35 0.20
C GLU A 162 -4.95 -7.29 1.26
N VAL A 163 -5.91 -6.44 1.64
CA VAL A 163 -5.72 -5.45 2.73
C VAL A 163 -5.46 -6.17 4.06
N ALA A 164 -6.27 -7.19 4.42
CA ALA A 164 -6.08 -7.97 5.64
C ALA A 164 -4.69 -8.64 5.68
N ARG A 165 -4.26 -9.24 4.56
CA ARG A 165 -2.91 -9.84 4.43
C ARG A 165 -1.80 -8.81 4.63
N ALA A 166 -1.97 -7.60 4.08
CA ALA A 166 -1.01 -6.52 4.27
C ALA A 166 -0.98 -6.05 5.74
N LEU A 167 -2.15 -5.90 6.40
CA LEU A 167 -2.26 -5.54 7.82
C LEU A 167 -1.66 -6.60 8.74
N ALA A 168 -1.77 -7.89 8.39
CA ALA A 168 -1.17 -8.99 9.15
C ALA A 168 0.37 -8.89 9.24
N THR A 169 1.02 -8.10 8.40
CA THR A 169 2.44 -7.77 8.53
C THR A 169 2.74 -6.77 9.65
N GLU A 170 1.72 -6.25 10.38
CA GLU A 170 1.82 -5.16 11.36
C GLU A 170 2.60 -3.95 10.81
N PRO A 171 2.11 -3.32 9.73
CA PRO A 171 2.81 -2.21 9.13
C PRO A 171 2.60 -0.93 9.94
N SER A 172 3.56 -0.01 9.85
CA SER A 172 3.36 1.39 10.25
C SER A 172 3.08 2.30 9.05
N PHE A 173 3.31 1.77 7.85
CA PHE A 173 3.09 2.45 6.58
C PHE A 173 2.49 1.46 5.58
N LEU A 174 1.29 1.76 5.09
CA LEU A 174 0.57 0.92 4.15
C LEU A 174 0.42 1.63 2.80
N ILE A 175 0.83 0.98 1.74
CA ILE A 175 0.61 1.46 0.37
C ILE A 175 -0.55 0.67 -0.23
N LEU A 176 -1.58 1.38 -0.66
CA LEU A 176 -2.74 0.84 -1.36
C LEU A 176 -2.67 1.25 -2.83
N ASP A 177 -2.54 0.26 -3.72
CA ASP A 177 -2.39 0.47 -5.16
C ASP A 177 -3.70 0.10 -5.86
N GLU A 178 -4.47 1.12 -6.26
CA GLU A 178 -5.80 1.03 -6.87
C GLU A 178 -6.74 0.06 -6.12
N PRO A 179 -6.93 0.25 -4.81
CA PRO A 179 -7.67 -0.71 -4.00
C PRO A 179 -9.16 -0.79 -4.36
N ALA A 180 -9.75 0.24 -4.96
CA ALA A 180 -11.15 0.28 -5.36
C ALA A 180 -11.39 -0.27 -6.77
N GLY A 181 -10.34 -0.62 -7.51
CA GLY A 181 -10.48 -1.13 -8.88
C GLY A 181 -11.46 -2.30 -8.97
N GLY A 182 -12.53 -2.16 -9.77
CA GLY A 182 -13.58 -3.17 -9.95
C GLY A 182 -14.62 -3.27 -8.83
N MET A 183 -14.58 -2.40 -7.82
CA MET A 183 -15.60 -2.28 -6.78
C MET A 183 -16.79 -1.44 -7.25
N ASN A 184 -17.97 -1.75 -6.75
CA ASN A 184 -19.15 -0.87 -6.91
C ASN A 184 -19.12 0.28 -5.90
N GLY A 185 -20.04 1.26 -6.05
CA GLY A 185 -20.06 2.45 -5.20
C GLY A 185 -20.23 2.16 -3.70
N GLN A 186 -21.00 1.13 -3.31
CA GLN A 186 -21.17 0.74 -1.91
C GLN A 186 -19.90 0.09 -1.35
N GLU A 187 -19.24 -0.75 -2.12
CA GLU A 187 -17.96 -1.38 -1.77
C GLU A 187 -16.86 -0.32 -1.64
N THR A 188 -16.84 0.69 -2.52
CA THR A 188 -15.90 1.82 -2.45
C THR A 188 -16.12 2.65 -1.19
N GLU A 189 -17.36 2.98 -0.80
CA GLU A 189 -17.65 3.70 0.44
C GLU A 189 -17.25 2.87 1.69
N ALA A 190 -17.49 1.56 1.68
CA ALA A 190 -17.04 0.68 2.74
C ALA A 190 -15.51 0.65 2.84
N LEU A 191 -14.80 0.61 1.71
CA LEU A 191 -13.34 0.67 1.65
C LEU A 191 -12.80 1.99 2.22
N ILE A 192 -13.42 3.15 1.91
CA ILE A 192 -13.05 4.44 2.51
C ILE A 192 -13.15 4.38 4.03
N GLY A 193 -14.24 3.77 4.55
CA GLY A 193 -14.39 3.55 5.99
C GLY A 193 -13.27 2.68 6.58
N ILE A 194 -12.86 1.63 5.87
CA ILE A 194 -11.73 0.77 6.29
C ILE A 194 -10.42 1.57 6.28
N ILE A 195 -10.13 2.36 5.25
CA ILE A 195 -8.91 3.18 5.15
C ILE A 195 -8.81 4.16 6.33
N ARG A 196 -9.90 4.82 6.69
CA ARG A 196 -9.93 5.72 7.88
C ARG A 196 -9.68 4.96 9.18
N ARG A 197 -10.31 3.80 9.35
CA ARG A 197 -10.06 2.94 10.53
C ARG A 197 -8.63 2.41 10.59
N ILE A 198 -7.96 2.23 9.45
CA ILE A 198 -6.52 1.92 9.39
C ILE A 198 -5.71 3.09 9.92
N GLN A 199 -6.05 4.32 9.52
CA GLN A 199 -5.43 5.54 10.05
C GLN A 199 -5.66 5.68 11.57
N ASP A 200 -6.87 5.41 12.07
CA ASP A 200 -7.21 5.45 13.50
C ASP A 200 -6.36 4.49 14.34
N ARG A 201 -5.84 3.42 13.73
CA ARG A 201 -4.84 2.53 14.34
C ARG A 201 -3.41 3.11 14.35
N GLY A 202 -3.20 4.35 13.86
CA GLY A 202 -1.90 5.00 13.75
C GLY A 202 -1.06 4.55 12.55
N ILE A 203 -1.66 3.83 11.59
CA ILE A 203 -0.99 3.39 10.36
C ILE A 203 -1.09 4.52 9.34
N THR A 204 0.06 4.94 8.80
CA THR A 204 0.13 5.91 7.72
C THR A 204 -0.24 5.26 6.40
N VAL A 205 -0.99 5.94 5.55
CA VAL A 205 -1.46 5.37 4.27
C VAL A 205 -0.98 6.23 3.10
N LEU A 206 -0.36 5.59 2.10
CA LEU A 206 -0.15 6.16 0.77
C LEU A 206 -1.12 5.48 -0.19
N LEU A 207 -2.08 6.24 -0.70
CA LEU A 207 -3.11 5.77 -1.61
C LEU A 207 -2.77 6.15 -3.04
N ILE A 208 -2.62 5.16 -3.91
CA ILE A 208 -2.47 5.37 -5.35
C ILE A 208 -3.80 5.04 -5.99
N GLU A 209 -4.44 6.03 -6.59
CA GLU A 209 -5.76 5.89 -7.19
C GLU A 209 -5.94 6.83 -8.39
N HIS A 210 -6.85 6.44 -9.25
CA HIS A 210 -7.34 7.27 -10.35
C HIS A 210 -8.80 7.69 -10.15
N ASP A 211 -9.53 7.05 -9.21
CA ASP A 211 -10.87 7.50 -8.80
C ASP A 211 -10.77 8.73 -7.91
N MET A 212 -11.01 9.90 -8.53
CA MET A 212 -10.98 11.18 -7.83
C MET A 212 -12.00 11.27 -6.70
N SER A 213 -13.16 10.59 -6.81
CA SER A 213 -14.18 10.61 -5.75
C SER A 213 -13.66 9.95 -4.47
N LEU A 214 -13.00 8.80 -4.60
CA LEU A 214 -12.36 8.12 -3.48
C LEU A 214 -11.23 8.96 -2.89
N VAL A 215 -10.33 9.48 -3.74
CA VAL A 215 -9.17 10.29 -3.31
C VAL A 215 -9.62 11.52 -2.52
N MET A 216 -10.60 12.29 -3.05
CA MET A 216 -11.11 13.48 -2.41
C MET A 216 -11.79 13.20 -1.06
N LYS A 217 -12.38 12.02 -0.89
CA LYS A 217 -13.02 11.63 0.36
C LYS A 217 -12.05 11.03 1.38
N ALA A 218 -11.05 10.27 0.93
CA ALA A 218 -10.18 9.52 1.83
C ALA A 218 -8.93 10.31 2.25
N CYS A 219 -8.34 11.12 1.36
CA CYS A 219 -7.03 11.72 1.58
C CYS A 219 -7.10 13.08 2.29
N GLU A 220 -6.11 13.36 3.12
CA GLU A 220 -5.91 14.66 3.77
C GLU A 220 -5.04 15.58 2.91
N ARG A 221 -4.14 15.00 2.12
CA ARG A 221 -3.26 15.67 1.18
C ARG A 221 -3.07 14.82 -0.07
N ILE A 222 -2.85 15.48 -1.19
CA ILE A 222 -2.69 14.84 -2.49
C ILE A 222 -1.41 15.35 -3.13
N VAL A 223 -0.62 14.44 -3.68
CA VAL A 223 0.54 14.71 -4.54
C VAL A 223 0.16 14.32 -5.96
N VAL A 224 0.33 15.24 -6.91
CA VAL A 224 -0.03 15.03 -8.30
C VAL A 224 1.23 14.91 -9.14
N LEU A 225 1.27 13.84 -9.93
CA LEU A 225 2.33 13.57 -10.88
C LEU A 225 1.85 13.72 -12.32
N GLU A 226 2.71 14.22 -13.16
CA GLU A 226 2.57 14.23 -14.62
C GLU A 226 3.94 14.02 -15.26
N ASN A 227 4.03 13.15 -16.28
CA ASN A 227 5.26 12.89 -17.03
C ASN A 227 6.51 12.63 -16.18
N GLY A 228 6.32 11.99 -15.00
CA GLY A 228 7.40 11.67 -14.07
C GLY A 228 7.78 12.79 -13.12
N GLU A 229 7.11 13.93 -13.13
CA GLU A 229 7.38 15.09 -12.28
C GLU A 229 6.21 15.38 -11.34
N LYS A 230 6.49 16.02 -10.20
CA LYS A 230 5.45 16.52 -9.29
C LYS A 230 4.97 17.89 -9.77
N ILE A 231 3.71 17.99 -10.20
CA ILE A 231 3.12 19.24 -10.70
C ILE A 231 2.34 20.01 -9.64
N ALA A 232 1.78 19.30 -8.64
CA ALA A 232 1.03 19.93 -7.55
C ALA A 232 1.09 19.10 -6.27
N GLU A 233 0.87 19.76 -5.13
CA GLU A 233 0.72 19.13 -3.82
C GLU A 233 -0.16 20.03 -2.94
N GLY A 234 -1.18 19.45 -2.29
CA GLY A 234 -2.08 20.23 -1.45
C GLY A 234 -3.25 19.43 -0.90
N LYS A 235 -4.15 20.13 -0.20
CA LYS A 235 -5.42 19.55 0.27
C LYS A 235 -6.34 19.24 -0.92
N PRO A 236 -7.27 18.27 -0.78
CA PRO A 236 -8.19 17.87 -1.85
C PRO A 236 -8.86 19.04 -2.58
N ASP A 237 -9.43 20.01 -1.85
CA ASP A 237 -10.12 21.15 -2.45
C ASP A 237 -9.20 22.04 -3.31
N ALA A 238 -7.94 22.23 -2.86
CA ALA A 238 -6.95 23.00 -3.61
C ALA A 238 -6.54 22.28 -4.90
N ILE A 239 -6.32 20.96 -4.83
CA ILE A 239 -5.97 20.14 -5.99
C ILE A 239 -7.09 20.09 -7.02
N ARG A 240 -8.35 20.01 -6.56
CA ARG A 240 -9.53 19.99 -7.44
C ARG A 240 -9.66 21.24 -8.31
N SER A 241 -9.21 22.39 -7.81
CA SER A 241 -9.30 23.68 -8.50
C SER A 241 -7.98 24.14 -9.13
N ASP A 242 -6.91 23.34 -9.05
CA ASP A 242 -5.61 23.68 -9.62
C ASP A 242 -5.65 23.57 -11.16
N PRO A 243 -5.40 24.69 -11.90
CA PRO A 243 -5.42 24.67 -13.36
C PRO A 243 -4.45 23.67 -13.99
N LYS A 244 -3.26 23.48 -13.40
CA LYS A 244 -2.26 22.49 -13.88
C LYS A 244 -2.78 21.07 -13.78
N VAL A 245 -3.47 20.76 -12.66
CA VAL A 245 -4.06 19.44 -12.44
C VAL A 245 -5.19 19.18 -13.43
N ILE A 246 -6.06 20.19 -13.65
CA ILE A 246 -7.16 20.09 -14.61
C ILE A 246 -6.61 19.86 -16.03
N GLU A 247 -5.59 20.61 -16.44
CA GLU A 247 -4.94 20.47 -17.75
C GLU A 247 -4.31 19.09 -17.95
N ALA A 248 -3.60 18.57 -16.93
CA ALA A 248 -2.97 17.24 -16.95
C ALA A 248 -3.97 16.09 -17.15
N TYR A 249 -5.20 16.25 -16.65
CA TYR A 249 -6.25 15.23 -16.84
C TYR A 249 -7.06 15.42 -18.13
N LEU A 250 -7.26 16.67 -18.60
CA LEU A 250 -7.96 16.95 -19.87
C LEU A 250 -7.08 16.71 -21.10
N GLY A 251 -5.76 16.91 -20.98
CA GLY A 251 -4.82 16.68 -22.07
C GLY A 251 -4.41 15.21 -22.25
N ALA A 252 -4.84 14.31 -21.37
CA ALA A 252 -4.52 12.88 -21.43
C ALA A 252 -5.53 12.05 -22.26
N ASP A 253 -6.61 12.66 -22.73
CA ASP A 253 -7.69 12.00 -23.50
C ASP A 253 -7.53 12.17 -25.03
N ASP A 254 -6.38 12.70 -25.50
CA ASP A 254 -5.96 12.76 -26.93
C ASP A 254 -4.82 11.69 -27.19
#